data_1356c5c5568802c556e5e6f919ad6958
#
_entry.id   1356c5c5568802c556e5e6f919ad6958
#
_cell.length_a   1.000
_cell.length_b   1.000
_cell.length_c   1.000
_cell.angle_alpha   90.00
_cell.angle_beta   90.00
_cell.angle_gamma   90.00
#
_symmetry.space_group_name_H-M   'P 1'
#
loop_
_entity.id
_entity.type
_entity.pdbx_description
1 polymer ?
#
loop_
_entity_poly.entity_id
_entity_poly.type
_entity_poly.pdbx_seq_one_letter_code
_entity_poly.pdbx_strand_id
1 'polypeptide(L)'
;HRGCMVGNNSASVLVDAYMKGVKVDDIKTLYEGLLHGTENVHPEVSSTGRLGHEYYNKLGYVPYDVKINENAARTLEYAYDDWCIYKLAKELKRPKKEINLFAKRAMNYKNLFDKESKLMRGRNEDGTFQSPFSPLKWGDAFTEGNSWHYTWSVFHDPQGLIAVSYTHLTLPTNSRV
;
A
#
# COMPACT_ATOMS: atom_id res chain seq x y z
N HIS A 1 19.96 -10.34 -7.57
CA HIS A 1 18.66 -9.92 -7.04
C HIS A 1 17.96 -11.12 -6.43
N ARG A 2 17.54 -11.07 -5.17
CA ARG A 2 16.99 -12.25 -4.46
C ARG A 2 15.49 -12.15 -4.19
N GLY A 3 14.81 -11.10 -4.67
CA GLY A 3 13.37 -10.93 -4.48
C GLY A 3 12.92 -10.81 -3.04
N CYS A 4 13.78 -10.27 -2.17
CA CYS A 4 13.54 -10.18 -0.73
C CYS A 4 12.78 -8.91 -0.29
N MET A 5 12.62 -7.93 -1.18
CA MET A 5 11.87 -6.71 -0.87
C MET A 5 10.39 -6.89 -1.16
N VAL A 6 9.56 -6.29 -0.32
CA VAL A 6 8.10 -6.21 -0.49
C VAL A 6 7.75 -4.91 -1.21
N GLY A 7 6.70 -4.95 -2.02
CA GLY A 7 6.29 -3.80 -2.84
C GLY A 7 7.03 -3.69 -4.16
N ASN A 8 6.60 -2.76 -4.97
CA ASN A 8 7.24 -2.38 -6.23
C ASN A 8 7.59 -0.89 -6.18
N ASN A 9 8.58 -0.57 -5.35
CA ASN A 9 8.95 0.81 -4.98
C ASN A 9 9.53 1.65 -6.13
N SER A 10 9.59 1.10 -7.36
CA SER A 10 9.92 1.88 -8.55
C SER A 10 8.96 3.05 -8.75
N ALA A 11 7.67 2.88 -8.41
CA ALA A 11 6.68 3.94 -8.52
C ALA A 11 7.03 5.12 -7.61
N SER A 12 7.35 4.87 -6.34
CA SER A 12 7.70 5.95 -5.40
C SER A 12 8.97 6.69 -5.81
N VAL A 13 10.02 5.96 -6.18
CA VAL A 13 11.32 6.57 -6.56
C VAL A 13 11.19 7.39 -7.84
N LEU A 14 10.58 6.82 -8.89
CA LEU A 14 10.51 7.46 -10.20
C LEU A 14 9.54 8.65 -10.20
N VAL A 15 8.39 8.51 -9.52
CA VAL A 15 7.42 9.61 -9.43
C VAL A 15 7.95 10.74 -8.57
N ASP A 16 8.58 10.45 -7.44
CA ASP A 16 9.19 11.48 -6.60
C ASP A 16 10.29 12.25 -7.35
N ALA A 17 11.18 11.55 -8.05
CA ALA A 17 12.22 12.17 -8.87
C ALA A 17 11.62 13.09 -9.94
N TYR A 18 10.63 12.61 -10.69
CA TYR A 18 9.95 13.39 -11.73
C TYR A 18 9.27 14.63 -11.15
N MET A 19 8.50 14.47 -10.08
CA MET A 19 7.77 15.58 -9.42
C MET A 19 8.72 16.63 -8.82
N LYS A 20 9.96 16.26 -8.51
CA LYS A 20 11.02 17.16 -8.05
C LYS A 20 11.83 17.78 -9.19
N GLY A 21 11.45 17.57 -10.44
CA GLY A 21 12.07 18.18 -11.62
C GLY A 21 13.30 17.46 -12.16
N VAL A 22 13.56 16.21 -11.76
CA VAL A 22 14.59 15.40 -12.41
C VAL A 22 14.15 15.14 -13.84
N LYS A 23 15.06 15.46 -14.79
CA LYS A 23 14.79 15.28 -16.21
C LYS A 23 14.59 13.80 -16.53
N VAL A 24 13.49 13.47 -17.17
CA VAL A 24 13.16 12.15 -17.69
C VAL A 24 12.93 12.28 -19.21
N ASP A 25 13.70 11.55 -19.99
CA ASP A 25 13.65 11.68 -21.46
C ASP A 25 12.34 11.15 -22.05
N ASP A 26 11.81 10.05 -21.51
CA ASP A 26 10.54 9.46 -21.94
C ASP A 26 9.65 9.09 -20.75
N ILE A 27 8.97 10.09 -20.22
CA ILE A 27 8.04 9.91 -19.10
C ILE A 27 6.84 9.02 -19.46
N LYS A 28 6.45 8.95 -20.73
CA LYS A 28 5.33 8.12 -21.16
C LYS A 28 5.67 6.64 -21.06
N THR A 29 6.80 6.23 -21.62
CA THR A 29 7.29 4.85 -21.49
C THR A 29 7.51 4.47 -20.04
N LEU A 30 8.05 5.38 -19.21
CA LEU A 30 8.19 5.15 -17.77
C LEU A 30 6.83 4.91 -17.12
N TYR A 31 5.84 5.75 -17.41
CA TYR A 31 4.48 5.60 -16.87
C TYR A 31 3.85 4.27 -17.27
N GLU A 32 3.94 3.87 -18.55
CA GLU A 32 3.42 2.57 -19.02
C GLU A 32 4.13 1.40 -18.31
N GLY A 33 5.42 1.52 -18.03
CA GLY A 33 6.16 0.54 -17.22
C GLY A 33 5.62 0.42 -15.79
N LEU A 34 5.25 1.55 -15.16
CA LEU A 34 4.60 1.53 -13.85
C LEU A 34 3.23 0.84 -13.89
N LEU A 35 2.42 1.12 -14.91
CA LEU A 35 1.12 0.45 -15.10
C LEU A 35 1.30 -1.06 -15.29
N HIS A 36 2.23 -1.48 -16.15
CA HIS A 36 2.53 -2.89 -16.37
C HIS A 36 2.89 -3.60 -15.05
N GLY A 37 3.67 -2.97 -14.17
CA GLY A 37 4.03 -3.49 -12.86
C GLY A 37 2.84 -3.70 -11.91
N THR A 38 1.68 -3.09 -12.16
CA THR A 38 0.49 -3.27 -11.30
C THR A 38 -0.33 -4.51 -11.60
N GLU A 39 -0.10 -5.17 -12.74
CA GLU A 39 -0.93 -6.27 -13.26
C GLU A 39 -0.15 -7.54 -13.54
N ASN A 40 1.09 -7.61 -13.08
CA ASN A 40 1.92 -8.80 -13.27
C ASN A 40 2.92 -9.00 -12.13
N VAL A 41 3.56 -10.15 -12.17
CA VAL A 41 4.66 -10.54 -11.29
C VAL A 41 5.69 -11.33 -12.11
N HIS A 42 6.96 -11.11 -11.81
CA HIS A 42 8.00 -11.92 -12.44
C HIS A 42 7.97 -13.36 -11.89
N PRO A 43 8.06 -14.40 -12.73
CA PRO A 43 7.90 -15.80 -12.31
C PRO A 43 8.96 -16.25 -11.27
N GLU A 44 10.15 -15.67 -11.32
CA GLU A 44 11.27 -16.05 -10.45
C GLU A 44 11.61 -15.01 -9.37
N VAL A 45 11.13 -13.76 -9.52
CA VAL A 45 11.50 -12.64 -8.63
C VAL A 45 10.25 -11.95 -8.14
N SER A 46 9.74 -12.38 -7.00
CA SER A 46 8.47 -11.94 -6.41
C SER A 46 8.41 -10.43 -6.05
N SER A 47 9.56 -9.76 -5.97
CA SER A 47 9.63 -8.30 -5.77
C SER A 47 9.54 -7.50 -7.07
N THR A 48 9.42 -8.17 -8.22
CA THR A 48 9.25 -7.52 -9.53
C THR A 48 7.81 -7.67 -9.96
N GLY A 49 7.12 -6.56 -10.08
CA GLY A 49 5.67 -6.53 -10.21
C GLY A 49 4.99 -6.63 -8.85
N ARG A 50 3.76 -7.12 -8.81
CA ARG A 50 2.94 -7.22 -7.60
C ARG A 50 2.46 -8.64 -7.35
N LEU A 51 3.16 -9.38 -6.52
CA LEU A 51 2.72 -10.71 -6.10
C LEU A 51 1.35 -10.63 -5.42
N GLY A 52 0.35 -11.38 -5.90
CA GLY A 52 -1.03 -11.33 -5.42
C GLY A 52 -1.84 -10.17 -6.03
N HIS A 53 -1.40 -9.60 -7.16
CA HIS A 53 -2.11 -8.51 -7.84
C HIS A 53 -3.55 -8.89 -8.22
N GLU A 54 -3.84 -10.14 -8.54
CA GLU A 54 -5.19 -10.63 -8.87
C GLU A 54 -6.15 -10.41 -7.69
N TYR A 55 -5.71 -10.74 -6.49
CA TYR A 55 -6.46 -10.49 -5.27
C TYR A 55 -6.57 -9.01 -4.96
N TYR A 56 -5.43 -8.32 -4.98
CA TYR A 56 -5.38 -6.90 -4.68
C TYR A 56 -6.28 -6.07 -5.61
N ASN A 57 -6.27 -6.38 -6.92
CA ASN A 57 -7.07 -5.68 -7.90
C ASN A 57 -8.58 -5.96 -7.76
N LYS A 58 -8.95 -7.15 -7.27
CA LYS A 58 -10.35 -7.58 -7.09
C LYS A 58 -10.90 -7.20 -5.72
N LEU A 59 -10.16 -7.48 -4.65
CA LEU A 59 -10.62 -7.35 -3.26
C LEU A 59 -10.18 -6.04 -2.60
N GLY A 60 -9.13 -5.40 -3.14
CA GLY A 60 -8.50 -4.24 -2.53
C GLY A 60 -7.47 -4.60 -1.45
N TYR A 61 -7.06 -5.86 -1.35
CA TYR A 61 -5.98 -6.34 -0.48
C TYR A 61 -5.50 -7.71 -0.94
N VAL A 62 -4.30 -8.09 -0.51
CA VAL A 62 -3.76 -9.45 -0.66
C VAL A 62 -4.20 -10.26 0.55
N PRO A 63 -4.96 -11.37 0.38
CA PRO A 63 -5.50 -12.12 1.51
C PRO A 63 -4.41 -12.83 2.33
N TYR A 64 -4.70 -13.01 3.62
CA TYR A 64 -3.81 -13.67 4.57
C TYR A 64 -3.73 -15.19 4.35
N ASP A 65 -4.82 -15.82 3.96
CA ASP A 65 -5.01 -17.27 3.88
C ASP A 65 -4.70 -17.90 2.51
N VAL A 66 -4.17 -17.12 1.55
CA VAL A 66 -3.87 -17.59 0.18
C VAL A 66 -2.39 -17.97 -0.03
N LYS A 67 -1.64 -18.23 1.04
CA LYS A 67 -0.21 -18.65 1.02
C LYS A 67 0.73 -17.62 0.35
N ILE A 68 0.39 -16.35 0.42
CA ILE A 68 1.27 -15.25 0.03
C ILE A 68 1.79 -14.62 1.33
N ASN A 69 3.08 -14.77 1.58
CA ASN A 69 3.71 -14.19 2.76
C ASN A 69 3.66 -12.65 2.72
N GLU A 70 3.69 -12.02 3.89
CA GLU A 70 3.79 -10.56 4.01
C GLU A 70 2.62 -9.82 3.33
N ASN A 71 1.44 -10.46 3.29
CA ASN A 71 0.27 -10.01 2.54
C ASN A 71 -0.25 -8.64 2.97
N ALA A 72 -0.26 -8.34 4.27
CA ALA A 72 -0.65 -7.02 4.77
C ALA A 72 0.39 -5.95 4.40
N ALA A 73 1.69 -6.24 4.55
CA ALA A 73 2.75 -5.34 4.10
C ALA A 73 2.63 -5.05 2.60
N ARG A 74 2.44 -6.08 1.76
CA ARG A 74 2.23 -5.92 0.30
C ARG A 74 1.06 -5.01 -0.01
N THR A 75 -0.05 -5.19 0.68
CA THR A 75 -1.24 -4.35 0.48
C THR A 75 -0.97 -2.87 0.79
N LEU A 76 -0.25 -2.59 1.87
CA LEU A 76 0.10 -1.22 2.27
C LEU A 76 1.08 -0.57 1.29
N GLU A 77 2.12 -1.30 0.88
CA GLU A 77 3.07 -0.85 -0.13
C GLU A 77 2.39 -0.57 -1.49
N TYR A 78 1.52 -1.48 -1.95
CA TYR A 78 0.80 -1.29 -3.21
C TYR A 78 -0.16 -0.09 -3.15
N ALA A 79 -0.77 0.18 -2.00
CA ALA A 79 -1.62 1.36 -1.84
C ALA A 79 -0.80 2.67 -1.94
N TYR A 80 0.41 2.69 -1.41
CA TYR A 80 1.32 3.81 -1.56
C TYR A 80 1.84 3.97 -3.00
N ASP A 81 2.21 2.87 -3.64
CA ASP A 81 2.61 2.87 -5.06
C ASP A 81 1.46 3.39 -5.95
N ASP A 82 0.23 2.98 -5.69
CA ASP A 82 -0.95 3.45 -6.42
C ASP A 82 -1.20 4.94 -6.21
N TRP A 83 -0.92 5.47 -5.03
CA TRP A 83 -0.97 6.91 -4.80
C TRP A 83 0.11 7.65 -5.63
N CYS A 84 1.30 7.10 -5.72
CA CYS A 84 2.35 7.67 -6.56
C CYS A 84 1.92 7.68 -8.04
N ILE A 85 1.40 6.54 -8.55
CA ILE A 85 0.89 6.44 -9.92
C ILE A 85 -0.28 7.43 -10.13
N TYR A 86 -1.20 7.57 -9.17
CA TYR A 86 -2.26 8.56 -9.21
C TYR A 86 -1.73 9.98 -9.36
N LYS A 87 -0.69 10.36 -8.61
CA LYS A 87 -0.08 11.70 -8.70
C LYS A 87 0.51 11.94 -10.09
N LEU A 88 1.25 10.98 -10.62
CA LEU A 88 1.82 11.07 -11.97
C LEU A 88 0.74 11.07 -13.05
N ALA A 89 -0.29 10.24 -12.93
CA ALA A 89 -1.42 10.21 -13.86
C ALA A 89 -2.12 11.58 -13.96
N LYS A 90 -2.28 12.28 -12.84
CA LYS A 90 -2.82 13.65 -12.81
C LYS A 90 -1.91 14.62 -13.53
N GLU A 91 -0.62 14.57 -13.27
CA GLU A 91 0.37 15.46 -13.89
C GLU A 91 0.42 15.27 -15.41
N LEU A 92 0.38 14.01 -15.86
CA LEU A 92 0.36 13.64 -17.28
C LEU A 92 -1.02 13.80 -17.93
N LYS A 93 -2.04 14.27 -17.21
CA LYS A 93 -3.42 14.46 -17.70
C LYS A 93 -4.00 13.20 -18.33
N ARG A 94 -3.76 12.04 -17.70
CA ARG A 94 -4.28 10.74 -18.16
C ARG A 94 -5.82 10.71 -18.12
N PRO A 95 -6.46 9.72 -18.75
CA PRO A 95 -7.92 9.58 -18.73
C PRO A 95 -8.50 9.55 -17.31
N LYS A 96 -9.61 10.21 -17.06
CA LYS A 96 -10.27 10.27 -15.74
C LYS A 96 -10.52 8.90 -15.12
N LYS A 97 -10.86 7.89 -15.95
CA LYS A 97 -11.06 6.50 -15.48
C LYS A 97 -9.81 5.95 -14.81
N GLU A 98 -8.65 6.17 -15.41
CA GLU A 98 -7.35 5.72 -14.92
C GLU A 98 -6.95 6.47 -13.63
N ILE A 99 -7.06 7.79 -13.64
CA ILE A 99 -6.82 8.62 -12.46
C ILE A 99 -7.69 8.16 -11.27
N ASN A 100 -8.99 7.95 -11.50
CA ASN A 100 -9.93 7.54 -10.46
C ASN A 100 -9.64 6.11 -9.95
N LEU A 101 -9.17 5.21 -10.82
CA LEU A 101 -8.77 3.86 -10.43
C LEU A 101 -7.65 3.90 -9.38
N PHE A 102 -6.57 4.62 -9.67
CA PHE A 102 -5.43 4.71 -8.78
C PHE A 102 -5.72 5.53 -7.53
N ALA A 103 -6.53 6.59 -7.64
CA ALA A 103 -7.03 7.31 -6.47
C ALA A 103 -7.82 6.40 -5.50
N LYS A 104 -8.66 5.50 -6.05
CA LYS A 104 -9.41 4.52 -5.25
C LYS A 104 -8.46 3.48 -4.64
N ARG A 105 -7.54 2.92 -5.43
CA ARG A 105 -6.58 1.90 -4.95
C ARG A 105 -5.65 2.44 -3.87
N ALA A 106 -5.26 3.70 -3.93
CA ALA A 106 -4.49 4.37 -2.87
C ALA A 106 -5.18 4.30 -1.49
N MET A 107 -6.50 4.14 -1.44
CA MET A 107 -7.27 4.01 -0.20
C MET A 107 -7.40 2.56 0.30
N ASN A 108 -6.82 1.59 -0.40
CA ASN A 108 -6.94 0.17 -0.08
C ASN A 108 -6.36 -0.23 1.28
N TYR A 109 -5.44 0.56 1.85
CA TYR A 109 -4.95 0.37 3.21
C TYR A 109 -6.09 0.29 4.24
N LYS A 110 -7.22 0.96 4.00
CA LYS A 110 -8.41 0.96 4.88
C LYS A 110 -9.02 -0.43 5.05
N ASN A 111 -8.81 -1.32 4.06
CA ASN A 111 -9.32 -2.70 4.12
C ASN A 111 -8.62 -3.54 5.17
N LEU A 112 -7.41 -3.16 5.58
CA LEU A 112 -6.63 -3.88 6.60
C LEU A 112 -6.78 -3.28 8.00
N PHE A 113 -7.43 -2.13 8.13
CA PHE A 113 -7.61 -1.52 9.44
C PHE A 113 -8.72 -2.24 10.22
N ASP A 114 -8.32 -2.93 11.27
CA ASP A 114 -9.23 -3.60 12.19
C ASP A 114 -9.70 -2.62 13.28
N LYS A 115 -10.98 -2.32 13.31
CA LYS A 115 -11.57 -1.36 14.25
C LYS A 115 -11.58 -1.86 15.69
N GLU A 116 -11.53 -3.17 15.91
CA GLU A 116 -11.49 -3.77 17.23
C GLU A 116 -10.11 -3.60 17.87
N SER A 117 -9.06 -4.05 17.17
CA SER A 117 -7.68 -3.90 17.65
C SER A 117 -7.12 -2.48 17.44
N LYS A 118 -7.74 -1.67 16.57
CA LYS A 118 -7.28 -0.34 16.11
C LYS A 118 -5.91 -0.37 15.42
N LEU A 119 -5.58 -1.48 14.80
CA LEU A 119 -4.31 -1.73 14.15
C LEU A 119 -4.53 -2.33 12.75
N MET A 120 -3.48 -2.26 11.91
CA MET A 120 -3.45 -3.04 10.67
C MET A 120 -3.33 -4.52 10.98
N ARG A 121 -4.15 -5.33 10.32
CA ARG A 121 -4.26 -6.79 10.56
C ARG A 121 -4.43 -7.51 9.24
N GLY A 122 -3.86 -8.70 9.11
CA GLY A 122 -4.09 -9.56 7.96
C GLY A 122 -5.58 -9.84 7.79
N ARG A 123 -6.05 -9.89 6.55
CA ARG A 123 -7.47 -10.14 6.22
C ARG A 123 -7.58 -11.33 5.29
N ASN A 124 -8.48 -12.26 5.58
CA ASN A 124 -8.73 -13.47 4.81
C ASN A 124 -9.51 -13.17 3.52
N GLU A 125 -9.49 -14.08 2.56
CA GLU A 125 -10.20 -13.92 1.29
C GLU A 125 -11.71 -13.72 1.46
N ASP A 126 -12.31 -14.34 2.49
CA ASP A 126 -13.72 -14.19 2.85
C ASP A 126 -14.07 -12.84 3.53
N GLY A 127 -13.06 -12.01 3.79
CA GLY A 127 -13.22 -10.70 4.41
C GLY A 127 -13.13 -10.70 5.94
N THR A 128 -12.96 -11.83 6.59
CA THR A 128 -12.69 -11.90 8.04
C THR A 128 -11.23 -11.50 8.33
N PHE A 129 -10.95 -11.06 9.55
CA PHE A 129 -9.57 -10.77 9.95
C PHE A 129 -8.86 -12.03 10.44
N GLN A 130 -7.55 -12.08 10.24
CA GLN A 130 -6.64 -13.12 10.73
C GLN A 130 -6.90 -13.44 12.20
N SER A 131 -7.03 -14.73 12.53
CA SER A 131 -7.16 -15.21 13.91
C SER A 131 -6.43 -16.56 14.06
N PRO A 132 -5.63 -16.76 15.15
CA PRO A 132 -5.35 -15.81 16.23
C PRO A 132 -4.48 -14.62 15.76
N PHE A 133 -4.54 -13.52 16.50
CA PHE A 133 -3.78 -12.30 16.18
C PHE A 133 -2.98 -11.81 17.38
N SER A 134 -1.71 -11.52 17.15
CA SER A 134 -0.83 -10.83 18.10
C SER A 134 -0.23 -9.60 17.43
N PRO A 135 -0.48 -8.38 17.93
CA PRO A 135 0.06 -7.18 17.32
C PRO A 135 1.58 -7.03 17.43
N LEU A 136 2.19 -7.82 18.30
CA LEU A 136 3.64 -7.84 18.54
C LEU A 136 4.37 -8.95 17.77
N LYS A 137 3.63 -9.87 17.11
CA LYS A 137 4.24 -10.94 16.33
C LYS A 137 5.04 -10.35 15.19
N TRP A 138 6.34 -10.66 15.16
CA TRP A 138 7.25 -10.24 14.11
C TRP A 138 7.07 -11.06 12.84
N GLY A 139 7.05 -10.40 11.67
CA GLY A 139 6.87 -11.08 10.38
C GLY A 139 5.43 -11.48 10.10
N ASP A 140 5.20 -12.67 9.54
CA ASP A 140 3.88 -13.22 9.19
C ASP A 140 3.17 -12.39 8.10
N ALA A 141 2.13 -11.64 8.45
CA ALA A 141 1.47 -10.72 7.53
C ALA A 141 2.32 -9.48 7.19
N PHE A 142 3.42 -9.24 7.89
CA PHE A 142 4.26 -8.06 7.79
C PHE A 142 5.72 -8.42 7.47
N THR A 143 6.46 -7.47 6.92
CA THR A 143 7.87 -7.64 6.55
C THR A 143 8.75 -6.96 7.57
N GLU A 144 9.70 -7.70 8.18
CA GLU A 144 10.70 -7.16 9.12
C GLU A 144 10.09 -6.24 10.19
N GLY A 145 8.88 -6.54 10.61
CA GLY A 145 8.12 -5.73 11.54
C GLY A 145 6.88 -6.43 12.08
N ASN A 146 6.00 -5.68 12.68
CA ASN A 146 4.73 -6.17 13.22
C ASN A 146 3.60 -5.16 12.95
N SER A 147 2.40 -5.46 13.47
CA SER A 147 1.22 -4.62 13.27
C SER A 147 1.40 -3.17 13.78
N TRP A 148 2.13 -2.98 14.89
CA TRP A 148 2.41 -1.64 15.41
C TRP A 148 3.24 -0.78 14.45
N HIS A 149 4.27 -1.36 13.82
CA HIS A 149 5.08 -0.65 12.83
C HIS A 149 4.24 -0.28 11.61
N TYR A 150 3.52 -1.26 11.06
CA TYR A 150 2.81 -1.09 9.79
C TYR A 150 1.52 -0.27 9.90
N THR A 151 0.94 -0.14 11.08
CA THR A 151 -0.22 0.75 11.28
C THR A 151 0.10 2.21 10.92
N TRP A 152 1.34 2.61 11.05
CA TRP A 152 1.79 3.97 10.71
C TRP A 152 2.35 4.11 9.29
N SER A 153 2.43 3.02 8.52
CA SER A 153 2.96 3.01 7.14
C SER A 153 1.92 3.49 6.10
N VAL A 154 1.21 4.57 6.41
CA VAL A 154 0.25 5.23 5.51
C VAL A 154 0.70 6.67 5.28
N PHE A 155 1.85 6.81 4.64
CA PHE A 155 2.52 8.11 4.46
C PHE A 155 1.75 9.07 3.54
N HIS A 156 0.92 8.54 2.66
CA HIS A 156 0.19 9.31 1.65
C HIS A 156 -1.17 9.84 2.13
N ASP A 157 -1.72 9.29 3.22
CA ASP A 157 -3.04 9.70 3.75
C ASP A 157 -3.09 9.65 5.29
N PRO A 158 -2.26 10.43 6.00
CA PRO A 158 -2.27 10.46 7.47
C PRO A 158 -3.63 10.89 8.03
N GLN A 159 -4.31 11.82 7.37
CA GLN A 159 -5.64 12.28 7.79
C GLN A 159 -6.70 11.19 7.64
N GLY A 160 -6.64 10.42 6.54
CA GLY A 160 -7.52 9.27 6.34
C GLY A 160 -7.25 8.16 7.36
N LEU A 161 -6.00 7.93 7.75
CA LEU A 161 -5.65 6.99 8.82
C LEU A 161 -6.24 7.43 10.16
N ILE A 162 -6.11 8.71 10.53
CA ILE A 162 -6.73 9.29 11.73
C ILE A 162 -8.25 9.09 11.69
N ALA A 163 -8.88 9.36 10.55
CA ALA A 163 -10.32 9.23 10.38
C ALA A 163 -10.83 7.78 10.56
N VAL A 164 -10.10 6.77 10.04
CA VAL A 164 -10.51 5.36 10.20
C VAL A 164 -10.22 4.81 11.58
N SER A 165 -9.16 5.29 12.24
CA SER A 165 -8.75 4.79 13.55
C SER A 165 -9.63 5.31 14.68
N TYR A 166 -10.48 6.33 14.45
CA TYR A 166 -11.15 7.05 15.53
C TYR A 166 -10.18 7.38 16.68
N THR A 167 -8.91 7.42 16.37
CA THR A 167 -7.93 7.90 17.30
C THR A 167 -8.22 9.38 17.44
N HIS A 168 -8.98 9.73 18.47
CA HIS A 168 -8.84 11.04 19.04
C HIS A 168 -7.37 11.15 19.47
N LEU A 169 -6.50 11.55 18.57
CA LEU A 169 -5.28 12.25 18.93
C LEU A 169 -5.71 13.63 19.48
N THR A 170 -6.52 13.59 20.52
CA THR A 170 -6.45 14.64 21.51
C THR A 170 -5.08 14.44 22.14
N LEU A 171 -4.08 15.10 21.59
CA LEU A 171 -2.96 15.50 22.43
C LEU A 171 -3.61 16.06 23.70
N PRO A 172 -3.25 15.58 24.91
CA PRO A 172 -3.74 16.22 26.10
C PRO A 172 -3.35 17.70 25.96
N THR A 173 -4.34 18.55 25.73
CA THR A 173 -4.17 19.96 25.88
C THR A 173 -3.91 20.11 27.36
N ASN A 174 -2.64 20.18 27.73
CA ASN A 174 -2.26 20.70 29.04
C ASN A 174 -2.69 22.16 29.10
N SER A 175 -3.99 22.37 29.37
CA SER A 175 -4.46 23.57 29.95
C SER A 175 -3.96 23.60 31.40
N ARG A 176 -2.73 24.00 31.57
CA ARG A 176 -2.26 24.53 32.83
C ARG A 176 -1.93 26.00 32.63
N VAL A 177 -2.85 26.79 33.12
CA VAL A 177 -2.60 28.12 33.62
C VAL A 177 -1.42 28.13 34.58
#